data_fed90c8290ac5985a0fa0ffe0d9fe947
#
_entry.id   fed90c8290ac5985a0fa0ffe0d9fe947
#
_cell.length_a   1.000
_cell.length_b   1.000
_cell.length_c   1.000
_cell.angle_alpha   90.00
_cell.angle_beta   90.00
_cell.angle_gamma   90.00
#
_symmetry.space_group_name_H-M   'P 1'
#
loop_
_entity.id
_entity.type
_entity.pdbx_description
1 polymer ?
#
loop_
_entity_poly.entity_id
_entity_poly.type
_entity_poly.pdbx_seq_one_letter_code
_entity_poly.pdbx_strand_id
1 'polypeptide(L)' 'MSDELAEAKQLIKTLQGQVSNLQYMKHKDYTFLVDENRRLEQELNEVKADNQKLSLQINEMTDRLRDSNF' A
#
# COMPACT_ATOMS: atom_id res chain seq x y z
N MET A 1 2.49 -52.06 -8.08
CA MET A 1 2.24 -51.04 -9.15
C MET A 1 1.09 -50.13 -8.84
N SER A 2 -0.06 -50.68 -8.38
CA SER A 2 -1.21 -49.84 -8.02
C SER A 2 -0.95 -48.88 -6.86
N ASP A 3 -0.10 -49.29 -5.91
CA ASP A 3 0.24 -48.47 -4.74
C ASP A 3 1.08 -47.25 -5.14
N GLU A 4 2.01 -47.41 -6.06
CA GLU A 4 2.84 -46.31 -6.56
C GLU A 4 2.02 -45.30 -7.31
N LEU A 5 1.03 -45.73 -8.09
CA LEU A 5 0.14 -44.84 -8.80
C LEU A 5 -0.77 -44.08 -7.84
N ALA A 6 -1.28 -44.76 -6.80
CA ALA A 6 -2.10 -44.12 -5.78
C ALA A 6 -1.32 -43.05 -5.00
N GLU A 7 -0.06 -43.37 -4.66
CA GLU A 7 0.83 -42.41 -3.98
C GLU A 7 1.12 -41.22 -4.86
N ALA A 8 1.36 -41.42 -6.16
CA ALA A 8 1.62 -40.34 -7.10
C ALA A 8 0.39 -39.42 -7.24
N LYS A 9 -0.81 -39.98 -7.33
CA LYS A 9 -2.05 -39.22 -7.39
C LYS A 9 -2.29 -38.39 -6.12
N GLN A 10 -1.99 -38.97 -4.97
CA GLN A 10 -2.12 -38.27 -3.70
C GLN A 10 -1.13 -37.10 -3.60
N LEU A 11 0.09 -37.30 -4.06
CA LEU A 11 1.09 -36.25 -4.09
C LEU A 11 0.68 -35.10 -5.02
N ILE A 12 0.12 -35.43 -6.18
CA ILE A 12 -0.38 -34.42 -7.11
C ILE A 12 -1.47 -33.56 -6.46
N LYS A 13 -2.43 -34.18 -5.78
CA LYS A 13 -3.48 -33.44 -5.06
C LYS A 13 -2.91 -32.51 -4.00
N THR A 14 -1.93 -33.00 -3.22
CA THR A 14 -1.28 -32.21 -2.18
C THR A 14 -0.59 -30.99 -2.78
N LEU A 15 0.16 -31.18 -3.87
CA LEU A 15 0.87 -30.09 -4.54
C LEU A 15 -0.10 -29.08 -5.16
N GLN A 16 -1.20 -29.54 -5.75
CA GLN A 16 -2.23 -28.64 -6.29
C GLN A 16 -2.86 -27.77 -5.19
N GLY A 17 -3.11 -28.36 -4.01
CA GLY A 17 -3.61 -27.63 -2.86
C GLY A 17 -2.63 -26.58 -2.37
N GLN A 18 -1.35 -26.92 -2.31
CA GLN A 18 -0.30 -25.99 -1.91
C GLN A 18 -0.17 -24.81 -2.89
N VAL A 19 -0.24 -25.09 -4.19
CA VAL A 19 -0.18 -24.04 -5.22
C VAL A 19 -1.39 -23.10 -5.10
N SER A 20 -2.57 -23.64 -4.90
CA SER A 20 -3.79 -22.83 -4.72
C SER A 20 -3.68 -21.91 -3.50
N ASN A 21 -3.17 -22.41 -2.39
CA ASN A 21 -2.98 -21.63 -1.17
C ASN A 21 -1.96 -20.51 -1.39
N LEU A 22 -0.85 -20.79 -2.08
CA LEU A 22 0.16 -19.78 -2.38
C LEU A 22 -0.40 -18.68 -3.28
N GLN A 23 -1.21 -19.04 -4.27
CA GLN A 23 -1.87 -18.07 -5.14
C GLN A 23 -2.84 -17.17 -4.36
N TYR A 24 -3.60 -17.76 -3.45
CA TYR A 24 -4.53 -17.02 -2.59
C TYR A 24 -3.79 -16.03 -1.69
N MET A 25 -2.72 -16.47 -1.04
CA MET A 25 -1.91 -15.61 -0.17
C MET A 25 -1.27 -14.47 -0.95
N LYS A 26 -0.74 -14.75 -2.14
CA LYS A 26 -0.17 -13.73 -3.02
C LYS A 26 -1.20 -12.67 -3.41
N HIS A 27 -2.40 -13.10 -3.76
CA HIS A 27 -3.48 -12.18 -4.12
C HIS A 27 -3.91 -11.31 -2.92
N LYS A 28 -3.99 -11.91 -1.74
CA LYS A 28 -4.35 -11.20 -0.51
C LYS A 28 -3.30 -10.15 -0.16
N ASP A 29 -2.01 -10.50 -0.25
CA ASP A 29 -0.91 -9.58 0.00
C ASP A 29 -0.90 -8.44 -1.01
N TYR A 30 -1.15 -8.74 -2.28
CA TYR A 30 -1.24 -7.71 -3.32
C TYR A 30 -2.36 -6.73 -3.06
N THR A 31 -3.54 -7.22 -2.69
CA THR A 31 -4.70 -6.37 -2.37
C THR A 31 -4.40 -5.47 -1.17
N PHE A 32 -3.77 -6.02 -0.14
CA PHE A 32 -3.36 -5.25 1.03
C PHE A 32 -2.40 -4.13 0.64
N LEU A 33 -1.40 -4.41 -0.18
CA LEU A 33 -0.42 -3.42 -0.62
C LEU A 33 -1.05 -2.32 -1.48
N VAL A 34 -2.00 -2.65 -2.33
CA VAL A 34 -2.73 -1.65 -3.13
C VAL A 34 -3.52 -0.72 -2.21
N ASP A 35 -4.21 -1.26 -1.22
CA ASP A 35 -4.99 -0.47 -0.28
C ASP A 35 -4.09 0.44 0.57
N GLU A 36 -2.96 -0.09 1.05
CA GLU A 36 -1.97 0.68 1.80
C GLU A 36 -1.39 1.82 0.97
N ASN A 37 -1.07 1.56 -0.30
CA ASN A 37 -0.56 2.59 -1.19
C ASN A 37 -1.57 3.71 -1.42
N ARG A 38 -2.85 3.39 -1.58
CA ARG A 38 -3.91 4.39 -1.70
C ARG A 38 -4.01 5.25 -0.46
N ARG A 39 -3.97 4.62 0.71
CA ARG A 39 -4.03 5.33 1.99
C ARG A 39 -2.85 6.30 2.13
N LEU A 40 -1.65 5.83 1.81
CA LEU A 40 -0.44 6.65 1.88
C LEU A 40 -0.46 7.80 0.89
N GLU A 41 -0.99 7.61 -0.31
CA GLU A 41 -1.17 8.68 -1.30
C GLU A 41 -2.13 9.75 -0.79
N GLN A 42 -3.23 9.35 -0.16
CA GLN A 42 -4.19 10.29 0.44
C GLN A 42 -3.55 11.09 1.56
N GLU A 43 -2.82 10.43 2.47
CA GLU A 43 -2.11 11.11 3.55
C GLU A 43 -1.07 12.09 3.00
N LEU A 44 -0.33 11.69 1.98
CA LEU A 44 0.65 12.55 1.34
C LEU A 44 0.01 13.80 0.72
N ASN A 45 -1.11 13.63 0.05
CA ASN A 45 -1.84 14.75 -0.55
C ASN A 45 -2.37 15.72 0.50
N GLU A 46 -2.86 15.21 1.63
CA GLU A 46 -3.31 16.03 2.76
C GLU A 46 -2.16 16.82 3.36
N VAL A 47 -1.00 16.17 3.58
CA VAL A 47 0.18 16.84 4.11
C VAL A 47 0.67 17.93 3.15
N LYS A 48 0.68 17.65 1.85
CA LYS A 48 1.06 18.65 0.83
C LYS A 48 0.14 19.86 0.85
N ALA A 49 -1.17 19.64 0.97
CA ALA A 49 -2.15 20.72 1.05
C ALA A 49 -1.92 21.56 2.30
N ASP A 50 -1.69 20.93 3.45
CA ASP A 50 -1.42 21.62 4.70
C ASP A 50 -0.12 22.42 4.62
N ASN A 51 0.93 21.86 4.00
CA ASN A 51 2.19 22.55 3.80
C ASN A 51 2.04 23.81 2.93
N GLN A 52 1.24 23.73 1.87
CA GLN A 52 0.95 24.89 1.02
C GLN A 52 0.24 25.98 1.82
N LYS A 53 -0.75 25.59 2.61
CA LYS A 53 -1.50 26.51 3.48
C LYS A 53 -0.58 27.22 4.48
N LEU A 54 0.29 26.45 5.13
CA LEU A 54 1.25 27.00 6.07
C LEU A 54 2.25 27.95 5.40
N SER A 55 2.73 27.60 4.20
CA SER A 55 3.62 28.45 3.43
C SER A 55 2.98 29.80 3.09
N LEU A 56 1.70 29.79 2.71
CA LEU A 56 0.94 31.00 2.44
C LEU A 56 0.79 31.86 3.70
N GLN A 57 0.49 31.24 4.83
CA GLN A 57 0.38 31.94 6.11
C GLN A 57 1.71 32.58 6.52
N ILE A 58 2.83 31.87 6.36
CA ILE A 58 4.15 32.39 6.65
C ILE A 58 4.46 33.59 5.76
N ASN A 59 4.16 33.50 4.48
CA ASN A 59 4.38 34.60 3.54
C ASN A 59 3.56 35.85 3.91
N GLU A 60 2.29 35.64 4.28
CA GLU A 60 1.43 36.74 4.74
C GLU A 60 1.96 37.40 6.00
N MET A 61 2.40 36.61 6.97
CA MET A 61 2.97 37.13 8.21
C MET A 61 4.28 37.88 7.95
N THR A 62 5.12 37.36 7.05
CA THR A 62 6.37 38.01 6.67
C THR A 62 6.09 39.37 6.00
N ASP A 63 5.10 39.43 5.12
CA ASP A 63 4.70 40.67 4.44
C ASP A 63 4.18 41.69 5.44
N ARG A 64 3.37 41.27 6.40
CA ARG A 64 2.86 42.16 7.46
C ARG A 64 3.98 42.72 8.32
N LEU A 65 4.96 41.89 8.70
CA LEU A 65 6.12 42.32 9.47
C LEU A 65 6.96 43.32 8.69
N ARG A 66 7.14 43.09 7.41
CA ARG A 66 7.87 44.00 6.52
C ARG A 66 7.18 45.35 6.44
N ASP A 67 5.86 45.32 6.23
CA ASP A 67 5.05 46.57 6.12
C ASP A 67 5.01 47.33 7.43
N SER A 68 5.01 46.65 8.60
CA SER A 68 4.95 47.28 9.89
C SER A 68 6.26 47.94 10.27
N ASN A 69 7.39 47.55 9.67
CA ASN A 69 8.70 48.12 9.90
C ASN A 69 8.97 49.40 9.07
N PHE A 70 8.07 49.68 8.15
CA PHE A 70 8.14 50.86 7.31
C PHE A 70 7.03 51.84 7.66
#